data_3e0076260be1a54e0d0a582979663d24
#
_entry.id   3e0076260be1a54e0d0a582979663d24
#
_cell.length_a   1.000
_cell.length_b   1.000
_cell.length_c   1.000
_cell.angle_alpha   90.00
_cell.angle_beta   90.00
_cell.angle_gamma   90.00
#
_symmetry.space_group_name_H-M   'P 1'
#
loop_
_entity.id
_entity.type
_entity.pdbx_description
1 polymer ?
#
loop_
_entity_poly.entity_id
_entity_poly.type
_entity_poly.pdbx_seq_one_letter_code
_entity_poly.pdbx_strand_id
1 'polypeptide(L)'
;MKKITAVLLAALVCVASFAACAQTGGESAAEPSSEATQAPESSASESTESGEDSDTVSVTAEPATYAVASLKGPTTMGMVKLMQDAENGETFNTYNVTMYGTADEITAGIANGTIDIANVPCNLASVLYNKTDGAISVAAINTLGVLYVVETGDTIQSVEDLRGKTIYSTGKGTTPEYSLNYILRENGIDPETDVTIEYLSESTEVAAKLAEAEDAIAVLPQPFVTTAMMQNENLRIALSLTDEWDKLQGEGGSTLVTGVTIVRNEVLEENPQAFAEFLKEYEASIEYTETNPEEAAALIAGYEIVPKEPVALQALPYCNIRFIKGREMQEKVSGYLEVLYDAAPESVGGTLPDDAFYYSE
;
A
#
# COMPACT_ATOMS: atom_id res chain seq x y z
N MET A 1 10.80 50.11 -13.84
CA MET A 1 10.72 51.23 -12.88
C MET A 1 9.54 51.02 -11.94
N LYS A 2 9.78 51.21 -10.62
CA LYS A 2 8.91 51.13 -9.43
C LYS A 2 8.79 49.74 -8.84
N LYS A 3 9.60 49.32 -7.87
CA LYS A 3 9.76 49.57 -6.41
C LYS A 3 8.72 48.79 -5.63
N ILE A 4 9.08 47.64 -5.06
CA ILE A 4 9.49 47.30 -3.68
C ILE A 4 8.59 47.96 -2.62
N THR A 5 7.91 47.14 -1.80
CA THR A 5 7.74 47.41 -0.38
C THR A 5 7.62 46.11 0.39
N ALA A 6 8.65 45.85 1.20
CA ALA A 6 8.69 44.84 2.25
C ALA A 6 8.00 45.43 3.49
N VAL A 7 7.24 44.61 4.24
CA VAL A 7 6.85 44.93 5.60
C VAL A 7 7.22 43.73 6.49
N LEU A 8 8.26 43.97 7.27
CA LEU A 8 8.59 43.23 8.50
C LEU A 8 7.60 43.66 9.59
N LEU A 9 7.09 42.72 10.39
CA LEU A 9 6.66 43.00 11.74
C LEU A 9 7.11 41.91 12.71
N ALA A 10 7.73 42.40 13.79
CA ALA A 10 8.50 41.68 14.77
C ALA A 10 7.65 41.06 15.89
N ALA A 11 8.27 40.10 16.53
CA ALA A 11 8.04 39.37 17.75
C ALA A 11 7.34 40.13 18.92
N LEU A 12 6.59 39.40 19.70
CA LEU A 12 6.51 39.63 21.16
C LEU A 12 6.41 38.32 21.93
N VAL A 13 7.45 38.08 22.70
CA VAL A 13 7.61 37.03 23.72
C VAL A 13 6.88 37.48 24.98
N CYS A 14 6.06 36.63 25.59
CA CYS A 14 5.68 36.77 27.00
C CYS A 14 5.90 35.46 27.73
N VAL A 15 6.97 35.45 28.52
CA VAL A 15 7.27 34.50 29.59
C VAL A 15 6.49 34.93 30.83
N ALA A 16 5.81 34.02 31.49
CA ALA A 16 5.40 34.16 32.86
C ALA A 16 5.50 32.81 33.58
N SER A 17 6.58 32.72 34.36
CA SER A 17 6.82 31.71 35.38
C SER A 17 5.99 32.04 36.64
N PHE A 18 5.39 31.06 37.31
CA PHE A 18 5.22 31.11 38.74
C PHE A 18 5.42 29.74 39.38
N ALA A 19 6.23 29.74 40.38
CA ALA A 19 6.75 28.61 41.15
C ALA A 19 5.93 28.34 42.41
N ALA A 20 5.97 27.08 42.80
CA ALA A 20 6.12 26.52 44.16
C ALA A 20 5.16 26.91 45.28
N CYS A 21 4.64 25.90 45.96
CA CYS A 21 4.93 25.62 47.36
C CYS A 21 4.34 24.29 47.81
N ALA A 22 5.11 23.55 48.44
CA ALA A 22 5.25 22.39 49.23
C ALA A 22 4.55 22.43 50.58
N GLN A 23 4.49 21.25 51.18
CA GLN A 23 4.53 20.81 52.59
C GLN A 23 3.27 20.13 53.10
N THR A 24 3.39 18.92 53.45
CA THR A 24 3.87 18.07 54.57
C THR A 24 2.75 17.53 55.44
N GLY A 25 2.84 16.24 55.70
CA GLY A 25 2.75 15.71 57.03
C GLY A 25 1.65 14.73 57.37
N GLY A 26 2.07 13.55 57.82
CA GLY A 26 1.58 12.81 58.99
C GLY A 26 0.80 11.54 58.67
N GLU A 27 1.39 10.40 58.65
CA GLU A 27 1.73 9.38 59.63
C GLU A 27 0.59 8.89 60.53
N SER A 28 0.35 7.59 60.53
CA SER A 28 0.24 6.61 61.60
C SER A 28 -0.88 5.59 61.44
N ALA A 29 -0.54 4.39 61.10
CA ALA A 29 -0.53 3.13 61.82
C ALA A 29 -1.77 2.73 62.63
N ALA A 30 -2.28 1.55 62.38
CA ALA A 30 -2.28 0.37 63.25
C ALA A 30 -3.33 -0.67 62.83
N GLU A 31 -2.89 -1.88 62.55
CA GLU A 31 -3.61 -3.14 62.80
C GLU A 31 -3.76 -3.36 64.31
N PRO A 32 -4.46 -4.41 64.86
CA PRO A 32 -4.65 -5.76 64.32
C PRO A 32 -5.93 -6.54 64.74
N SER A 33 -6.00 -7.77 64.27
CA SER A 33 -6.34 -9.01 65.00
C SER A 33 -7.77 -9.53 65.02
N SER A 34 -7.92 -10.72 64.53
CA SER A 34 -8.20 -12.10 64.97
C SER A 34 -9.69 -12.39 65.24
N GLU A 35 -10.21 -13.53 64.99
CA GLU A 35 -10.06 -14.94 65.20
C GLU A 35 -11.32 -15.66 64.70
N ALA A 36 -11.20 -16.67 63.91
CA ALA A 36 -11.50 -18.07 64.07
C ALA A 36 -12.87 -18.51 64.65
N THR A 37 -13.57 -19.43 63.99
CA THR A 37 -13.84 -20.78 64.51
C THR A 37 -14.96 -21.52 63.74
N GLN A 38 -14.56 -22.65 63.14
CA GLN A 38 -15.20 -23.99 63.06
C GLN A 38 -16.49 -24.22 62.23
N ALA A 39 -16.27 -25.20 61.33
CA ALA A 39 -17.29 -26.11 60.75
C ALA A 39 -17.89 -27.06 61.82
N PRO A 40 -18.95 -27.86 61.52
CA PRO A 40 -18.74 -29.13 60.83
C PRO A 40 -19.88 -29.62 59.87
N GLU A 41 -19.45 -30.47 58.93
CA GLU A 41 -20.01 -31.67 58.33
C GLU A 41 -21.52 -31.91 58.20
N SER A 42 -22.00 -32.32 57.02
CA SER A 42 -22.35 -33.67 56.65
C SER A 42 -23.12 -33.80 55.33
N SER A 43 -22.52 -34.59 54.44
CA SER A 43 -23.00 -35.56 53.45
C SER A 43 -24.34 -35.36 52.70
N ALA A 44 -24.25 -35.45 51.37
CA ALA A 44 -24.69 -36.57 50.56
C ALA A 44 -24.77 -36.18 49.06
N SER A 45 -24.27 -37.08 48.25
CA SER A 45 -24.20 -37.16 46.83
C SER A 45 -25.52 -36.94 46.11
N GLU A 46 -25.43 -36.23 44.93
CA GLU A 46 -26.10 -36.71 43.71
C GLU A 46 -25.47 -36.01 42.50
N SER A 47 -25.07 -36.83 41.56
CA SER A 47 -24.52 -36.51 40.28
C SER A 47 -25.51 -35.76 39.40
N THR A 48 -25.11 -34.60 38.88
CA THR A 48 -25.73 -34.03 37.67
C THR A 48 -24.61 -33.44 36.80
N GLU A 49 -24.63 -33.83 35.53
CA GLU A 49 -23.78 -33.41 34.44
C GLU A 49 -23.62 -31.89 34.40
N SER A 50 -22.39 -31.43 34.53
CA SER A 50 -22.05 -30.07 34.17
C SER A 50 -21.79 -30.01 32.65
N GLY A 51 -22.81 -29.53 31.93
CA GLY A 51 -22.59 -28.97 30.63
C GLY A 51 -21.66 -27.77 30.78
N GLU A 52 -20.47 -27.86 30.22
CA GLU A 52 -19.62 -26.70 30.00
C GLU A 52 -20.34 -25.81 28.99
N ASP A 53 -21.04 -24.82 29.49
CA ASP A 53 -21.42 -23.63 28.73
C ASP A 53 -20.16 -22.83 28.52
N SER A 54 -19.47 -23.08 27.40
CA SER A 54 -18.47 -22.15 26.92
C SER A 54 -19.25 -20.92 26.43
N ASP A 55 -19.42 -19.95 27.29
CA ASP A 55 -19.76 -18.58 26.92
C ASP A 55 -18.67 -18.08 25.95
N THR A 56 -18.82 -18.39 24.67
CA THR A 56 -18.21 -17.61 23.62
C THR A 56 -18.84 -16.23 23.68
N VAL A 57 -18.20 -15.31 24.38
CA VAL A 57 -18.52 -13.89 24.29
C VAL A 57 -18.35 -13.53 22.81
N SER A 58 -19.44 -13.47 22.08
CA SER A 58 -19.47 -12.90 20.74
C SER A 58 -19.16 -11.41 20.88
N VAL A 59 -17.90 -11.06 20.76
CA VAL A 59 -17.50 -9.66 20.67
C VAL A 59 -18.05 -9.15 19.34
N THR A 60 -19.12 -8.38 19.42
CA THR A 60 -19.66 -7.69 18.23
C THR A 60 -18.64 -6.62 17.83
N ALA A 61 -18.22 -6.64 16.56
CA ALA A 61 -17.36 -5.58 16.04
C ALA A 61 -18.07 -4.22 16.15
N GLU A 62 -17.34 -3.22 16.63
CA GLU A 62 -17.82 -1.82 16.64
C GLU A 62 -17.24 -1.12 15.41
N PRO A 63 -18.03 -0.34 14.65
CA PRO A 63 -17.56 0.39 13.50
C PRO A 63 -16.44 1.37 13.85
N ALA A 64 -15.44 1.48 12.99
CA ALA A 64 -14.36 2.44 13.09
C ALA A 64 -14.43 3.48 11.96
N THR A 65 -13.65 4.55 12.09
CA THR A 65 -13.44 5.53 11.02
C THR A 65 -11.98 5.48 10.63
N TYR A 66 -11.70 5.19 9.35
CA TYR A 66 -10.35 5.07 8.83
C TYR A 66 -10.03 6.16 7.82
N ALA A 67 -8.85 6.76 7.96
CA ALA A 67 -8.21 7.55 6.92
C ALA A 67 -7.45 6.61 5.99
N VAL A 68 -7.94 6.45 4.77
CA VAL A 68 -7.39 5.53 3.77
C VAL A 68 -6.71 6.30 2.65
N ALA A 69 -5.45 5.97 2.36
CA ALA A 69 -4.71 6.55 1.25
C ALA A 69 -4.47 5.53 0.15
N SER A 70 -4.48 5.98 -1.11
CA SER A 70 -4.12 5.13 -2.23
C SER A 70 -3.44 5.91 -3.34
N LEU A 71 -2.48 5.29 -4.02
CA LEU A 71 -1.89 5.90 -5.22
C LEU A 71 -2.86 5.82 -6.39
N LYS A 72 -2.99 6.94 -7.11
CA LYS A 72 -3.81 7.04 -8.31
C LYS A 72 -3.25 6.08 -9.38
N GLY A 73 -4.02 5.05 -9.71
CA GLY A 73 -3.61 4.01 -10.65
C GLY A 73 -4.18 2.64 -10.29
N PRO A 74 -3.50 1.55 -10.65
CA PRO A 74 -4.03 0.18 -10.47
C PRO A 74 -4.30 -0.17 -9.00
N THR A 75 -3.51 0.34 -8.06
CA THR A 75 -3.70 0.12 -6.61
C THR A 75 -5.01 0.71 -6.06
N THR A 76 -5.60 1.72 -6.74
CA THR A 76 -6.88 2.31 -6.36
C THR A 76 -8.05 1.68 -7.12
N MET A 77 -7.83 1.13 -8.32
CA MET A 77 -8.91 0.62 -9.18
C MET A 77 -9.71 -0.50 -8.49
N GLY A 78 -9.08 -1.33 -7.68
CA GLY A 78 -9.76 -2.37 -6.91
C GLY A 78 -10.61 -1.84 -5.73
N MET A 79 -10.47 -0.56 -5.36
CA MET A 79 -11.21 0.06 -4.25
C MET A 79 -12.50 0.78 -4.69
N VAL A 80 -12.77 0.93 -5.97
CA VAL A 80 -13.82 1.84 -6.45
C VAL A 80 -15.22 1.48 -5.96
N LYS A 81 -15.51 0.17 -5.76
CA LYS A 81 -16.79 -0.25 -5.19
C LYS A 81 -16.86 0.04 -3.70
N LEU A 82 -15.80 -0.21 -2.94
CA LEU A 82 -15.70 0.18 -1.52
C LEU A 82 -15.88 1.69 -1.34
N MET A 83 -15.27 2.51 -2.21
CA MET A 83 -15.43 3.96 -2.20
C MET A 83 -16.90 4.37 -2.43
N GLN A 84 -17.55 3.77 -3.43
CA GLN A 84 -18.96 4.02 -3.72
C GLN A 84 -19.87 3.61 -2.55
N ASP A 85 -19.65 2.42 -1.98
CA ASP A 85 -20.45 1.93 -0.86
C ASP A 85 -20.27 2.77 0.40
N ALA A 86 -19.05 3.27 0.64
CA ALA A 86 -18.76 4.20 1.73
C ALA A 86 -19.49 5.54 1.55
N GLU A 87 -19.52 6.11 0.34
CA GLU A 87 -20.26 7.33 0.03
C GLU A 87 -21.78 7.14 0.23
N ASN A 88 -22.30 5.95 -0.06
CA ASN A 88 -23.70 5.61 0.14
C ASN A 88 -24.06 5.26 1.60
N GLY A 89 -23.03 5.09 2.49
CA GLY A 89 -23.23 4.64 3.87
C GLY A 89 -23.63 3.16 3.96
N GLU A 90 -23.17 2.34 3.00
CA GLU A 90 -23.47 0.91 2.89
C GLU A 90 -22.35 0.02 3.45
N THR A 91 -21.26 0.63 3.95
CA THR A 91 -20.12 -0.05 4.58
C THR A 91 -20.29 -0.22 6.08
N PHE A 92 -19.63 -1.23 6.65
CA PHE A 92 -19.58 -1.40 8.11
C PHE A 92 -18.81 -0.26 8.76
N ASN A 93 -17.63 0.07 8.25
CA ASN A 93 -16.82 1.17 8.74
C ASN A 93 -17.08 2.46 7.95
N THR A 94 -16.57 3.58 8.46
CA THR A 94 -16.50 4.84 7.71
C THR A 94 -15.11 4.98 7.09
N TYR A 95 -15.03 5.22 5.80
CA TYR A 95 -13.77 5.38 5.07
C TYR A 95 -13.63 6.79 4.49
N ASN A 96 -12.58 7.49 4.90
CA ASN A 96 -12.16 8.75 4.29
C ASN A 96 -11.02 8.46 3.31
N VAL A 97 -11.38 8.17 2.06
CA VAL A 97 -10.39 7.77 1.04
C VAL A 97 -9.81 9.01 0.35
N THR A 98 -8.47 9.09 0.30
CA THR A 98 -7.73 10.13 -0.42
C THR A 98 -6.79 9.49 -1.43
N MET A 99 -6.85 9.94 -2.68
CA MET A 99 -5.95 9.51 -3.74
C MET A 99 -4.79 10.49 -3.91
N TYR A 100 -3.59 9.95 -4.05
CA TYR A 100 -2.34 10.70 -4.22
C TYR A 100 -1.68 10.37 -5.56
N GLY A 101 -1.00 11.36 -6.15
CA GLY A 101 -0.21 11.17 -7.37
C GLY A 101 1.16 10.54 -7.10
N THR A 102 1.71 10.76 -5.91
CA THR A 102 3.03 10.27 -5.48
C THR A 102 2.98 9.59 -4.11
N ALA A 103 3.97 8.76 -3.81
CA ALA A 103 4.01 8.00 -2.56
C ALA A 103 4.52 8.82 -1.35
N ASP A 104 5.17 9.97 -1.58
CA ASP A 104 5.82 10.75 -0.52
C ASP A 104 4.82 11.29 0.52
N GLU A 105 3.66 11.77 0.07
CA GLU A 105 2.61 12.28 0.96
C GLU A 105 1.99 11.15 1.80
N ILE A 106 1.82 9.96 1.21
CA ILE A 106 1.34 8.76 1.90
C ILE A 106 2.35 8.35 2.98
N THR A 107 3.64 8.32 2.62
CA THR A 107 4.73 8.00 3.55
C THR A 107 4.72 8.92 4.77
N ALA A 108 4.59 10.23 4.54
CA ALA A 108 4.52 11.21 5.63
C ALA A 108 3.26 11.01 6.50
N GLY A 109 2.11 10.72 5.88
CA GLY A 109 0.84 10.50 6.57
C GLY A 109 0.83 9.25 7.46
N ILE A 110 1.40 8.14 6.98
CA ILE A 110 1.60 6.92 7.79
C ILE A 110 2.53 7.20 8.97
N ALA A 111 3.68 7.84 8.72
CA ALA A 111 4.68 8.09 9.76
C ALA A 111 4.20 9.05 10.86
N ASN A 112 3.30 9.97 10.56
CA ASN A 112 2.75 10.93 11.53
C ASN A 112 1.37 10.54 12.08
N GLY A 113 0.82 9.38 11.69
CA GLY A 113 -0.45 8.86 12.19
C GLY A 113 -1.72 9.52 11.62
N THR A 114 -1.62 10.27 10.51
CA THR A 114 -2.80 10.89 9.85
C THR A 114 -3.43 9.98 8.78
N ILE A 115 -2.76 8.91 8.41
CA ILE A 115 -3.26 7.86 7.52
C ILE A 115 -3.20 6.54 8.29
N ASP A 116 -4.30 5.80 8.31
CA ASP A 116 -4.46 4.53 9.02
C ASP A 116 -4.12 3.34 8.15
N ILE A 117 -4.63 3.34 6.91
CA ILE A 117 -4.49 2.28 5.92
C ILE A 117 -4.00 2.91 4.62
N ALA A 118 -3.09 2.25 3.92
CA ALA A 118 -2.62 2.76 2.64
C ALA A 118 -2.32 1.67 1.61
N ASN A 119 -2.61 1.96 0.34
CA ASN A 119 -2.17 1.19 -0.80
C ASN A 119 -0.89 1.81 -1.36
N VAL A 120 0.21 1.09 -1.29
CA VAL A 120 1.56 1.58 -1.63
C VAL A 120 2.32 0.56 -2.47
N PRO A 121 3.41 0.97 -3.17
CA PRO A 121 4.35 0.03 -3.78
C PRO A 121 4.92 -0.96 -2.77
N CYS A 122 5.07 -2.22 -3.16
CA CYS A 122 5.46 -3.31 -2.27
C CYS A 122 6.81 -3.04 -1.58
N ASN A 123 7.83 -2.60 -2.33
CA ASN A 123 9.13 -2.27 -1.74
C ASN A 123 9.07 -1.11 -0.75
N LEU A 124 8.20 -0.12 -1.02
CA LEU A 124 8.03 1.03 -0.13
C LEU A 124 7.42 0.62 1.22
N ALA A 125 6.55 -0.39 1.25
CA ALA A 125 6.05 -0.95 2.50
C ALA A 125 7.19 -1.44 3.41
N SER A 126 8.18 -2.16 2.85
CA SER A 126 9.38 -2.58 3.58
C SER A 126 10.22 -1.39 4.06
N VAL A 127 10.44 -0.38 3.18
CA VAL A 127 11.14 0.85 3.56
C VAL A 127 10.44 1.58 4.70
N LEU A 128 9.09 1.65 4.67
CA LEU A 128 8.29 2.25 5.73
C LEU A 128 8.38 1.47 7.03
N TYR A 129 8.27 0.13 6.97
CA TYR A 129 8.43 -0.74 8.12
C TYR A 129 9.75 -0.47 8.84
N ASN A 130 10.86 -0.47 8.10
CA ASN A 130 12.18 -0.20 8.65
C ASN A 130 12.31 1.23 9.22
N LYS A 131 11.72 2.23 8.56
CA LYS A 131 11.79 3.64 9.01
C LYS A 131 10.90 3.94 10.22
N THR A 132 9.86 3.15 10.43
CA THR A 132 8.91 3.32 11.54
C THR A 132 9.17 2.35 12.69
N ASP A 133 10.32 1.66 12.68
CA ASP A 133 10.68 0.67 13.69
C ASP A 133 9.58 -0.42 13.86
N GLY A 134 9.01 -0.87 12.73
CA GLY A 134 8.00 -1.92 12.72
C GLY A 134 6.56 -1.47 13.03
N ALA A 135 6.23 -0.18 12.90
CA ALA A 135 4.92 0.35 13.28
C ALA A 135 3.79 0.07 12.26
N ILE A 136 4.05 -0.66 11.20
CA ILE A 136 3.07 -1.02 10.16
C ILE A 136 3.12 -2.51 9.84
N SER A 137 2.03 -3.04 9.28
CA SER A 137 1.99 -4.38 8.72
C SER A 137 1.40 -4.38 7.31
N VAL A 138 1.83 -5.32 6.47
CA VAL A 138 1.21 -5.61 5.17
C VAL A 138 0.03 -6.54 5.39
N ALA A 139 -1.17 -6.12 4.96
CA ALA A 139 -2.40 -6.87 5.15
C ALA A 139 -2.85 -7.65 3.91
N ALA A 140 -2.58 -7.13 2.71
CA ALA A 140 -2.91 -7.80 1.46
C ALA A 140 -2.01 -7.33 0.31
N ILE A 141 -1.85 -8.18 -0.70
CA ILE A 141 -1.47 -7.75 -2.05
C ILE A 141 -2.73 -7.27 -2.75
N ASN A 142 -2.67 -6.08 -3.36
CA ASN A 142 -3.78 -5.52 -4.13
C ASN A 142 -3.49 -5.47 -5.63
N THR A 143 -2.22 -5.55 -6.04
CA THR A 143 -1.80 -5.46 -7.44
C THR A 143 -0.53 -6.28 -7.65
N LEU A 144 -0.58 -7.26 -8.56
CA LEU A 144 0.61 -7.96 -9.03
C LEU A 144 1.33 -7.15 -10.13
N GLY A 145 2.16 -7.79 -10.96
CA GLY A 145 2.92 -7.10 -12.00
C GLY A 145 2.03 -6.43 -13.04
N VAL A 146 2.22 -5.12 -13.26
CA VAL A 146 1.40 -4.30 -14.17
C VAL A 146 2.24 -3.33 -15.00
N LEU A 147 3.57 -3.52 -14.99
CA LEU A 147 4.53 -2.65 -15.65
C LEU A 147 4.87 -3.15 -17.05
N TYR A 148 4.91 -2.26 -17.99
CA TYR A 148 5.17 -2.56 -19.41
C TYR A 148 6.19 -1.60 -20.00
N VAL A 149 7.08 -2.12 -20.85
CA VAL A 149 7.84 -1.29 -21.77
C VAL A 149 6.93 -0.99 -22.96
N VAL A 150 6.71 0.29 -23.22
CA VAL A 150 5.97 0.78 -24.40
C VAL A 150 6.91 1.58 -25.29
N GLU A 151 6.73 1.46 -26.59
CA GLU A 151 7.48 2.24 -27.56
C GLU A 151 6.59 2.78 -28.68
N THR A 152 7.02 3.90 -29.28
CA THR A 152 6.56 4.32 -30.60
C THR A 152 7.48 3.68 -31.63
N GLY A 153 6.91 2.81 -32.48
CA GLY A 153 7.70 2.04 -33.47
C GLY A 153 7.78 0.56 -33.14
N ASP A 154 8.87 -0.07 -33.55
CA ASP A 154 9.02 -1.53 -33.56
C ASP A 154 10.51 -1.95 -33.35
N THR A 155 11.24 -1.24 -32.51
CA THR A 155 12.68 -1.44 -32.33
C THR A 155 13.01 -2.34 -31.15
N ILE A 156 12.11 -2.51 -30.17
CA ILE A 156 12.30 -3.30 -28.96
C ILE A 156 11.58 -4.63 -29.12
N GLN A 157 12.36 -5.73 -29.25
CA GLN A 157 11.86 -7.11 -29.36
C GLN A 157 12.31 -7.94 -28.15
N SER A 158 13.33 -7.47 -27.42
CA SER A 158 13.91 -8.11 -26.24
C SER A 158 14.46 -7.06 -25.29
N VAL A 159 14.82 -7.46 -24.06
CA VAL A 159 15.45 -6.57 -23.07
C VAL A 159 16.77 -6.00 -23.59
N GLU A 160 17.54 -6.76 -24.36
CA GLU A 160 18.84 -6.35 -24.92
C GLU A 160 18.71 -5.14 -25.86
N ASP A 161 17.57 -4.96 -26.53
CA ASP A 161 17.32 -3.84 -27.44
C ASP A 161 17.16 -2.49 -26.72
N LEU A 162 17.03 -2.53 -25.41
CA LEU A 162 17.01 -1.33 -24.56
C LEU A 162 18.40 -0.69 -24.41
N ARG A 163 19.49 -1.40 -24.72
CA ARG A 163 20.87 -0.88 -24.62
C ARG A 163 21.05 0.38 -25.48
N GLY A 164 21.58 1.42 -24.85
CA GLY A 164 21.80 2.72 -25.49
C GLY A 164 20.56 3.58 -25.67
N LYS A 165 19.40 3.14 -25.15
CA LYS A 165 18.14 3.87 -25.29
C LYS A 165 17.90 4.82 -24.12
N THR A 166 17.06 5.83 -24.39
CA THR A 166 16.44 6.65 -23.34
C THR A 166 15.07 6.08 -23.02
N ILE A 167 14.81 5.82 -21.73
CA ILE A 167 13.59 5.21 -21.21
C ILE A 167 12.95 6.21 -20.24
N TYR A 168 11.72 6.64 -20.52
CA TYR A 168 10.94 7.44 -19.59
C TYR A 168 10.24 6.55 -18.58
N SER A 169 10.23 6.95 -17.30
CA SER A 169 9.58 6.17 -16.24
C SER A 169 9.06 7.08 -15.14
N THR A 170 8.43 6.48 -14.14
CA THR A 170 8.03 7.13 -12.89
C THR A 170 8.43 6.28 -11.71
N GLY A 171 8.17 6.77 -10.50
CA GLY A 171 8.34 5.96 -9.29
C GLY A 171 9.80 5.67 -8.95
N LYS A 172 10.68 6.69 -9.08
CA LYS A 172 12.06 6.60 -8.59
C LYS A 172 12.07 6.23 -7.10
N GLY A 173 12.88 5.24 -6.72
CA GLY A 173 12.91 4.69 -5.37
C GLY A 173 11.76 3.72 -5.04
N THR A 174 10.97 3.32 -6.04
CA THR A 174 9.84 2.40 -5.86
C THR A 174 9.88 1.24 -6.86
N THR A 175 8.89 0.35 -6.80
CA THR A 175 8.78 -0.85 -7.63
C THR A 175 9.16 -0.66 -9.11
N PRO A 176 8.70 0.40 -9.84
CA PRO A 176 9.06 0.57 -11.23
C PRO A 176 10.56 0.65 -11.48
N GLU A 177 11.29 1.43 -10.68
CA GLU A 177 12.75 1.56 -10.82
C GLU A 177 13.45 0.24 -10.53
N TYR A 178 13.17 -0.35 -9.38
CA TYR A 178 13.92 -1.52 -8.94
C TYR A 178 13.64 -2.76 -9.79
N SER A 179 12.38 -2.97 -10.22
CA SER A 179 12.03 -4.06 -11.12
C SER A 179 12.68 -3.92 -12.49
N LEU A 180 12.67 -2.71 -13.07
CA LEU A 180 13.37 -2.45 -14.33
C LEU A 180 14.87 -2.66 -14.19
N ASN A 181 15.49 -2.10 -13.14
CA ASN A 181 16.92 -2.21 -12.92
C ASN A 181 17.37 -3.65 -12.69
N TYR A 182 16.57 -4.45 -11.96
CA TYR A 182 16.82 -5.88 -11.80
C TYR A 182 16.82 -6.60 -13.15
N ILE A 183 15.74 -6.43 -13.95
CA ILE A 183 15.61 -7.06 -15.27
C ILE A 183 16.78 -6.64 -16.19
N LEU A 184 17.17 -5.38 -16.21
CA LEU A 184 18.29 -4.91 -17.01
C LEU A 184 19.60 -5.59 -16.59
N ARG A 185 19.92 -5.61 -15.29
CA ARG A 185 21.17 -6.20 -14.76
C ARG A 185 21.27 -7.70 -15.05
N GLU A 186 20.18 -8.45 -14.85
CA GLU A 186 20.15 -9.88 -15.14
C GLU A 186 20.31 -10.19 -16.65
N ASN A 187 19.99 -9.24 -17.52
CA ASN A 187 20.27 -9.29 -18.96
C ASN A 187 21.62 -8.64 -19.34
N GLY A 188 22.50 -8.35 -18.37
CA GLY A 188 23.84 -7.81 -18.61
C GLY A 188 23.86 -6.36 -19.05
N ILE A 189 22.83 -5.60 -18.76
CA ILE A 189 22.69 -4.16 -19.04
C ILE A 189 22.82 -3.40 -17.72
N ASP A 190 23.85 -2.54 -17.63
CA ASP A 190 23.99 -1.65 -16.48
C ASP A 190 23.00 -0.47 -16.60
N PRO A 191 22.04 -0.32 -15.67
CA PRO A 191 21.05 0.73 -15.73
C PRO A 191 21.64 2.15 -15.57
N GLU A 192 22.89 2.28 -15.07
CA GLU A 192 23.53 3.57 -14.86
C GLU A 192 24.38 4.02 -16.07
N THR A 193 24.87 3.06 -16.86
CA THR A 193 25.82 3.35 -17.95
C THR A 193 25.36 2.93 -19.34
N ASP A 194 24.55 1.89 -19.42
CA ASP A 194 24.14 1.29 -20.71
C ASP A 194 22.80 1.80 -21.23
N VAL A 195 22.00 2.47 -20.38
CA VAL A 195 20.72 3.11 -20.72
C VAL A 195 20.67 4.49 -20.08
N THR A 196 19.72 5.33 -20.52
CA THR A 196 19.38 6.57 -19.83
C THR A 196 17.95 6.47 -19.33
N ILE A 197 17.73 6.45 -18.00
CA ILE A 197 16.38 6.41 -17.44
C ILE A 197 16.01 7.80 -16.93
N GLU A 198 15.00 8.42 -17.55
CA GLU A 198 14.46 9.71 -17.16
C GLU A 198 13.19 9.53 -16.35
N TYR A 199 13.23 9.88 -15.04
CA TYR A 199 12.09 9.79 -14.15
C TYR A 199 11.26 11.08 -14.18
N LEU A 200 9.97 10.97 -14.48
CA LEU A 200 8.99 12.04 -14.37
C LEU A 200 8.20 11.88 -13.06
N SER A 201 7.50 12.94 -12.65
CA SER A 201 6.81 12.97 -11.36
C SER A 201 5.63 12.00 -11.30
N GLU A 202 4.86 11.92 -12.38
CA GLU A 202 3.64 11.11 -12.45
C GLU A 202 3.52 10.32 -13.75
N SER A 203 2.81 9.19 -13.70
CA SER A 203 2.56 8.34 -14.87
C SER A 203 1.74 9.05 -15.97
N THR A 204 0.91 10.01 -15.58
CA THR A 204 0.16 10.87 -16.51
C THR A 204 1.07 11.73 -17.38
N GLU A 205 2.19 12.22 -16.83
CA GLU A 205 3.19 13.01 -17.57
C GLU A 205 3.93 12.13 -18.60
N VAL A 206 4.31 10.91 -18.20
CA VAL A 206 4.94 9.95 -19.12
C VAL A 206 4.00 9.57 -20.24
N ALA A 207 2.72 9.26 -19.93
CA ALA A 207 1.71 8.95 -20.94
C ALA A 207 1.50 10.09 -21.92
N ALA A 208 1.46 11.35 -21.45
CA ALA A 208 1.36 12.51 -22.32
C ALA A 208 2.58 12.67 -23.22
N LYS A 209 3.78 12.44 -22.69
CA LYS A 209 5.04 12.49 -23.47
C LYS A 209 5.06 11.44 -24.58
N LEU A 210 4.63 10.20 -24.28
CA LEU A 210 4.51 9.13 -25.27
C LEU A 210 3.46 9.44 -26.35
N ALA A 211 2.36 10.08 -25.98
CA ALA A 211 1.31 10.44 -26.93
C ALA A 211 1.78 11.46 -28.00
N GLU A 212 2.77 12.30 -27.66
CA GLU A 212 3.28 13.36 -28.53
C GLU A 212 4.58 13.00 -29.27
N ALA A 213 5.27 11.94 -28.84
CA ALA A 213 6.59 11.58 -29.36
C ALA A 213 6.53 10.68 -30.60
N GLU A 214 7.51 10.85 -31.51
CA GLU A 214 7.65 10.01 -32.71
C GLU A 214 8.53 8.77 -32.46
N ASP A 215 9.41 8.79 -31.45
CA ASP A 215 10.40 7.76 -31.13
C ASP A 215 10.67 7.66 -29.60
N ALA A 216 9.66 7.41 -28.79
CA ALA A 216 9.81 7.31 -27.36
C ALA A 216 9.68 5.87 -26.85
N ILE A 217 10.44 5.58 -25.82
CA ILE A 217 10.36 4.34 -25.03
C ILE A 217 10.05 4.72 -23.60
N ALA A 218 9.12 4.03 -22.95
CA ALA A 218 8.83 4.26 -21.55
C ALA A 218 8.48 2.98 -20.82
N VAL A 219 8.67 2.99 -19.50
CA VAL A 219 8.09 2.02 -18.57
C VAL A 219 6.93 2.66 -17.86
N LEU A 220 5.75 2.10 -18.02
CA LEU A 220 4.50 2.58 -17.46
C LEU A 220 3.67 1.44 -16.87
N PRO A 221 2.91 1.70 -15.81
CA PRO A 221 1.85 0.79 -15.37
C PRO A 221 0.59 0.95 -16.20
N GLN A 222 -0.25 -0.08 -16.24
CA GLN A 222 -1.67 0.13 -16.56
C GLN A 222 -2.31 0.97 -15.43
N PRO A 223 -3.34 1.74 -15.73
CA PRO A 223 -4.01 1.97 -17.02
C PRO A 223 -3.36 3.05 -17.92
N PHE A 224 -2.22 3.57 -17.52
CA PHE A 224 -1.57 4.68 -18.26
C PHE A 224 -1.02 4.24 -19.62
N VAL A 225 -0.60 2.97 -19.75
CA VAL A 225 -0.26 2.35 -21.03
C VAL A 225 -1.44 2.45 -22.00
N THR A 226 -2.62 1.96 -21.60
CA THR A 226 -3.83 2.03 -22.42
C THR A 226 -4.21 3.47 -22.73
N THR A 227 -4.09 4.39 -21.77
CA THR A 227 -4.35 5.83 -21.99
C THR A 227 -3.46 6.39 -23.09
N ALA A 228 -2.16 6.11 -23.06
CA ALA A 228 -1.21 6.58 -24.06
C ALA A 228 -1.49 5.96 -25.44
N MET A 229 -1.72 4.65 -25.49
CA MET A 229 -2.02 3.93 -26.75
C MET A 229 -3.31 4.39 -27.42
N MET A 230 -4.34 4.78 -26.66
CA MET A 230 -5.56 5.35 -27.21
C MET A 230 -5.37 6.78 -27.77
N GLN A 231 -4.31 7.47 -27.37
CA GLN A 231 -3.97 8.80 -27.87
C GLN A 231 -2.97 8.76 -29.02
N ASN A 232 -2.15 7.71 -29.10
CA ASN A 232 -1.17 7.51 -30.17
C ASN A 232 -1.22 6.06 -30.66
N GLU A 233 -1.81 5.85 -31.84
CA GLU A 233 -1.97 4.52 -32.45
C GLU A 233 -0.64 3.86 -32.88
N ASN A 234 0.47 4.62 -32.89
CA ASN A 234 1.80 4.09 -33.16
C ASN A 234 2.49 3.50 -31.95
N LEU A 235 1.90 3.68 -30.75
CA LEU A 235 2.40 3.06 -29.54
C LEU A 235 1.99 1.59 -29.47
N ARG A 236 2.94 0.76 -29.05
CA ARG A 236 2.70 -0.64 -28.71
C ARG A 236 3.32 -1.02 -27.36
N ILE A 237 2.80 -2.05 -26.77
CA ILE A 237 3.49 -2.77 -25.69
C ILE A 237 4.61 -3.56 -26.35
N ALA A 238 5.85 -3.26 -25.99
CA ALA A 238 7.04 -3.96 -26.46
C ALA A 238 7.37 -5.17 -25.57
N LEU A 239 7.39 -4.95 -24.24
CA LEU A 239 7.69 -6.00 -23.25
C LEU A 239 6.74 -5.88 -22.04
N SER A 240 6.44 -7.02 -21.42
CA SER A 240 5.84 -7.09 -20.09
C SER A 240 6.95 -7.32 -19.08
N LEU A 241 7.11 -6.43 -18.08
CA LEU A 241 8.10 -6.63 -17.03
C LEU A 241 7.77 -7.88 -16.19
N THR A 242 6.50 -8.25 -16.09
CA THR A 242 6.09 -9.49 -15.43
C THR A 242 6.62 -10.71 -16.17
N ASP A 243 6.45 -10.75 -17.51
CA ASP A 243 6.92 -11.87 -18.31
C ASP A 243 8.46 -11.97 -18.30
N GLU A 244 9.15 -10.83 -18.31
CA GLU A 244 10.62 -10.80 -18.22
C GLU A 244 11.11 -11.22 -16.83
N TRP A 245 10.41 -10.79 -15.77
CA TRP A 245 10.68 -11.25 -14.40
C TRP A 245 10.50 -12.75 -14.26
N ASP A 246 9.39 -13.30 -14.74
CA ASP A 246 9.07 -14.73 -14.65
C ASP A 246 10.08 -15.58 -15.42
N LYS A 247 10.60 -15.09 -16.56
CA LYS A 247 11.69 -15.77 -17.30
C LYS A 247 12.97 -15.88 -16.47
N LEU A 248 13.30 -14.84 -15.71
CA LEU A 248 14.50 -14.80 -14.87
C LEU A 248 14.36 -15.67 -13.63
N GLN A 249 13.18 -15.67 -13.01
CA GLN A 249 12.90 -16.41 -11.79
C GLN A 249 12.68 -17.91 -12.03
N GLY A 250 12.16 -18.29 -13.20
CA GLY A 250 11.82 -19.67 -13.55
C GLY A 250 10.60 -20.20 -12.80
N GLU A 251 10.32 -21.50 -12.99
CA GLU A 251 9.14 -22.14 -12.40
C GLU A 251 9.27 -22.24 -10.87
N GLY A 252 8.28 -21.70 -10.15
CA GLY A 252 8.25 -21.68 -8.67
C GLY A 252 9.12 -20.58 -8.03
N GLY A 253 9.67 -19.67 -8.82
CA GLY A 253 10.41 -18.52 -8.33
C GLY A 253 9.55 -17.38 -7.83
N SER A 254 10.17 -16.25 -7.55
CA SER A 254 9.51 -15.03 -7.06
C SER A 254 8.52 -14.46 -8.08
N THR A 255 7.44 -13.87 -7.59
CA THR A 255 6.43 -13.15 -8.39
C THR A 255 6.63 -11.65 -8.25
N LEU A 256 6.51 -10.89 -9.34
CA LEU A 256 6.55 -9.43 -9.30
C LEU A 256 5.30 -8.88 -8.58
N VAL A 257 5.48 -8.26 -7.42
CA VAL A 257 4.42 -7.63 -6.63
C VAL A 257 4.52 -6.12 -6.74
N THR A 258 3.53 -5.49 -7.37
CA THR A 258 3.55 -4.04 -7.56
C THR A 258 3.01 -3.30 -6.35
N GLY A 259 1.84 -3.68 -5.86
CA GLY A 259 1.13 -2.95 -4.82
C GLY A 259 0.65 -3.83 -3.67
N VAL A 260 0.75 -3.28 -2.46
CA VAL A 260 0.25 -3.89 -1.23
C VAL A 260 -0.58 -2.89 -0.43
N THR A 261 -1.44 -3.44 0.42
CA THR A 261 -2.20 -2.67 1.42
C THR A 261 -1.49 -2.80 2.74
N ILE A 262 -1.11 -1.68 3.32
CA ILE A 262 -0.50 -1.59 4.66
C ILE A 262 -1.47 -0.97 5.65
N VAL A 263 -1.27 -1.28 6.92
CA VAL A 263 -2.04 -0.75 8.04
C VAL A 263 -1.08 -0.39 9.18
N ARG A 264 -1.36 0.67 9.93
CA ARG A 264 -0.63 0.97 11.17
C ARG A 264 -1.00 -0.03 12.26
N ASN A 265 -0.02 -0.51 13.01
CA ASN A 265 -0.24 -1.52 14.05
C ASN A 265 -1.17 -1.01 15.17
N GLU A 266 -1.14 0.29 15.49
CA GLU A 266 -2.09 0.90 16.41
C GLU A 266 -3.56 0.64 16.02
N VAL A 267 -3.88 0.68 14.72
CA VAL A 267 -5.22 0.38 14.20
C VAL A 267 -5.63 -1.06 14.49
N LEU A 268 -4.68 -1.99 14.35
CA LEU A 268 -4.89 -3.42 14.64
C LEU A 268 -5.08 -3.67 16.14
N GLU A 269 -4.36 -2.93 16.99
CA GLU A 269 -4.45 -3.05 18.44
C GLU A 269 -5.75 -2.44 18.99
N GLU A 270 -6.20 -1.30 18.41
CA GLU A 270 -7.39 -0.60 18.87
C GLU A 270 -8.68 -1.32 18.52
N ASN A 271 -8.82 -1.81 17.27
CA ASN A 271 -10.05 -2.48 16.82
C ASN A 271 -9.78 -3.52 15.71
N PRO A 272 -9.24 -4.70 16.07
CA PRO A 272 -8.91 -5.74 15.09
C PRO A 272 -10.15 -6.25 14.34
N GLN A 273 -11.33 -6.25 14.97
CA GLN A 273 -12.56 -6.72 14.32
C GLN A 273 -13.03 -5.74 13.24
N ALA A 274 -12.95 -4.42 13.48
CA ALA A 274 -13.29 -3.43 12.45
C ALA A 274 -12.29 -3.49 11.27
N PHE A 275 -11.02 -3.76 11.53
CA PHE A 275 -10.06 -3.97 10.47
C PHE A 275 -10.33 -5.26 9.66
N ALA A 276 -10.75 -6.34 10.32
CA ALA A 276 -11.17 -7.56 9.63
C ALA A 276 -12.39 -7.32 8.72
N GLU A 277 -13.35 -6.46 9.13
CA GLU A 277 -14.46 -6.04 8.25
C GLU A 277 -13.95 -5.19 7.07
N PHE A 278 -12.98 -4.28 7.26
CA PHE A 278 -12.34 -3.57 6.14
C PHE A 278 -11.76 -4.54 5.11
N LEU A 279 -11.04 -5.58 5.54
CA LEU A 279 -10.46 -6.55 4.61
C LEU A 279 -11.52 -7.30 3.82
N LYS A 280 -12.66 -7.66 4.43
CA LYS A 280 -13.79 -8.31 3.73
C LYS A 280 -14.44 -7.38 2.71
N GLU A 281 -14.68 -6.12 3.08
CA GLU A 281 -15.28 -5.11 2.20
C GLU A 281 -14.34 -4.79 1.04
N TYR A 282 -13.03 -4.74 1.29
CA TYR A 282 -12.04 -4.51 0.25
C TYR A 282 -11.89 -5.71 -0.69
N GLU A 283 -11.87 -6.94 -0.16
CA GLU A 283 -11.90 -8.17 -0.96
C GLU A 283 -13.12 -8.19 -1.89
N ALA A 284 -14.32 -7.90 -1.35
CA ALA A 284 -15.55 -7.81 -2.13
C ALA A 284 -15.50 -6.71 -3.21
N SER A 285 -14.86 -5.57 -2.92
CA SER A 285 -14.65 -4.49 -3.90
C SER A 285 -13.74 -4.91 -5.06
N ILE A 286 -12.67 -5.65 -4.77
CA ILE A 286 -11.78 -6.20 -5.79
C ILE A 286 -12.51 -7.25 -6.63
N GLU A 287 -13.22 -8.19 -6.00
CA GLU A 287 -14.03 -9.20 -6.69
C GLU A 287 -15.10 -8.54 -7.59
N TYR A 288 -15.75 -7.48 -7.11
CA TYR A 288 -16.69 -6.70 -7.92
C TYR A 288 -16.01 -6.12 -9.16
N THR A 289 -14.82 -5.54 -9.00
CA THR A 289 -14.07 -4.94 -10.09
C THR A 289 -13.68 -5.97 -11.18
N GLU A 290 -13.37 -7.19 -10.77
CA GLU A 290 -13.04 -8.29 -11.68
C GLU A 290 -14.26 -8.88 -12.38
N THR A 291 -15.40 -8.97 -11.68
CA THR A 291 -16.61 -9.65 -12.19
C THR A 291 -17.60 -8.72 -12.89
N ASN A 292 -17.51 -7.41 -12.67
CA ASN A 292 -18.38 -6.37 -13.25
C ASN A 292 -17.57 -5.27 -13.93
N PRO A 293 -16.78 -5.60 -14.98
CA PRO A 293 -15.79 -4.68 -15.54
C PRO A 293 -16.41 -3.41 -16.17
N GLU A 294 -17.62 -3.48 -16.72
CA GLU A 294 -18.30 -2.30 -17.27
C GLU A 294 -18.67 -1.29 -16.16
N GLU A 295 -19.31 -1.76 -15.10
CA GLU A 295 -19.70 -0.92 -13.96
C GLU A 295 -18.46 -0.41 -13.20
N ALA A 296 -17.46 -1.25 -13.02
CA ALA A 296 -16.19 -0.85 -12.42
C ALA A 296 -15.47 0.22 -13.26
N ALA A 297 -15.49 0.09 -14.59
CA ALA A 297 -14.89 1.08 -15.49
C ALA A 297 -15.59 2.44 -15.38
N ALA A 298 -16.92 2.45 -15.22
CA ALA A 298 -17.68 3.68 -14.98
C ALA A 298 -17.28 4.35 -13.65
N LEU A 299 -17.12 3.57 -12.57
CA LEU A 299 -16.64 4.07 -11.27
C LEU A 299 -15.20 4.60 -11.35
N ILE A 300 -14.30 3.85 -11.98
CA ILE A 300 -12.89 4.24 -12.17
C ILE A 300 -12.76 5.57 -12.90
N ALA A 301 -13.58 5.79 -13.93
CA ALA A 301 -13.64 7.06 -14.63
C ALA A 301 -14.33 8.14 -13.80
N GLY A 302 -15.40 7.80 -13.06
CA GLY A 302 -16.10 8.71 -12.15
C GLY A 302 -15.23 9.27 -11.03
N TYR A 303 -14.33 8.44 -10.49
CA TYR A 303 -13.30 8.85 -9.53
C TYR A 303 -12.05 9.46 -10.16
N GLU A 304 -12.07 9.72 -11.47
CA GLU A 304 -10.97 10.35 -12.20
C GLU A 304 -9.61 9.61 -12.08
N ILE A 305 -9.63 8.27 -11.84
CA ILE A 305 -8.42 7.45 -11.87
C ILE A 305 -7.87 7.38 -13.29
N VAL A 306 -8.78 7.25 -14.26
CA VAL A 306 -8.51 7.44 -15.68
C VAL A 306 -9.51 8.43 -16.29
N PRO A 307 -9.18 9.07 -17.42
CA PRO A 307 -9.99 10.16 -17.95
C PRO A 307 -11.34 9.72 -18.55
N LYS A 308 -11.52 8.45 -18.91
CA LYS A 308 -12.73 7.96 -19.59
C LYS A 308 -12.97 6.48 -19.30
N GLU A 309 -14.24 6.11 -19.18
CA GLU A 309 -14.72 4.74 -18.97
C GLU A 309 -14.18 3.74 -20.03
N PRO A 310 -14.17 4.01 -21.37
CA PRO A 310 -13.61 3.07 -22.32
C PRO A 310 -12.12 2.76 -22.11
N VAL A 311 -11.36 3.72 -21.55
CA VAL A 311 -9.94 3.50 -21.19
C VAL A 311 -9.85 2.54 -20.01
N ALA A 312 -10.66 2.74 -18.97
CA ALA A 312 -10.71 1.86 -17.82
C ALA A 312 -11.09 0.43 -18.23
N LEU A 313 -12.16 0.29 -19.01
CA LEU A 313 -12.65 -1.01 -19.47
C LEU A 313 -11.59 -1.77 -20.28
N GLN A 314 -10.89 -1.08 -21.17
CA GLN A 314 -9.82 -1.70 -21.97
C GLN A 314 -8.58 -2.05 -21.12
N ALA A 315 -8.27 -1.27 -20.07
CA ALA A 315 -7.10 -1.46 -19.24
C ALA A 315 -7.29 -2.54 -18.15
N LEU A 316 -8.52 -2.69 -17.61
CA LEU A 316 -8.82 -3.58 -16.49
C LEU A 316 -8.23 -4.98 -16.62
N PRO A 317 -8.34 -5.70 -17.76
CA PRO A 317 -7.78 -7.04 -17.90
C PRO A 317 -6.26 -7.12 -17.73
N TYR A 318 -5.57 -5.99 -17.88
CA TYR A 318 -4.11 -5.87 -17.80
C TYR A 318 -3.61 -5.20 -16.51
N CYS A 319 -4.53 -4.78 -15.63
CA CYS A 319 -4.18 -4.12 -14.38
C CYS A 319 -3.77 -5.09 -13.27
N ASN A 320 -3.95 -6.39 -13.50
CA ASN A 320 -3.57 -7.46 -12.58
C ASN A 320 -3.96 -7.19 -11.11
N ILE A 321 -5.17 -6.65 -10.93
CA ILE A 321 -5.76 -6.36 -9.64
C ILE A 321 -6.05 -7.69 -8.97
N ARG A 322 -5.67 -7.87 -7.70
CA ARG A 322 -5.84 -9.10 -6.94
C ARG A 322 -6.06 -8.78 -5.47
N PHE A 323 -6.73 -9.68 -4.78
CA PHE A 323 -6.75 -9.67 -3.33
C PHE A 323 -6.11 -10.95 -2.82
N ILE A 324 -4.91 -10.84 -2.27
CA ILE A 324 -4.16 -11.99 -1.73
C ILE A 324 -3.73 -11.64 -0.31
N LYS A 325 -4.15 -12.44 0.68
CA LYS A 325 -3.85 -12.25 2.11
C LYS A 325 -3.24 -13.50 2.74
N GLY A 326 -2.86 -13.37 4.02
CA GLY A 326 -2.37 -14.48 4.82
C GLY A 326 -1.06 -15.06 4.27
N ARG A 327 -0.93 -16.39 4.33
CA ARG A 327 0.31 -17.07 4.00
C ARG A 327 0.76 -16.87 2.53
N GLU A 328 -0.17 -16.90 1.60
CA GLU A 328 0.16 -16.69 0.18
C GLU A 328 0.71 -15.28 -0.06
N MET A 329 0.13 -14.26 0.59
CA MET A 329 0.66 -12.89 0.57
C MET A 329 2.09 -12.85 1.12
N GLN A 330 2.33 -13.45 2.28
CA GLN A 330 3.65 -13.49 2.91
C GLN A 330 4.68 -14.14 1.99
N GLU A 331 4.39 -15.31 1.40
CA GLU A 331 5.28 -16.03 0.50
C GLU A 331 5.63 -15.19 -0.75
N LYS A 332 4.65 -14.51 -1.35
CA LYS A 332 4.87 -13.68 -2.54
C LYS A 332 5.63 -12.39 -2.22
N VAL A 333 5.26 -11.70 -1.15
CA VAL A 333 5.90 -10.44 -0.74
C VAL A 333 7.34 -10.70 -0.29
N SER A 334 7.59 -11.72 0.56
CA SER A 334 8.96 -12.05 1.00
C SER A 334 9.84 -12.42 -0.18
N GLY A 335 9.38 -13.31 -1.07
CA GLY A 335 10.15 -13.72 -2.24
C GLY A 335 10.48 -12.56 -3.18
N TYR A 336 9.54 -11.61 -3.37
CA TYR A 336 9.81 -10.41 -4.14
C TYR A 336 10.83 -9.48 -3.47
N LEU A 337 10.68 -9.25 -2.17
CA LEU A 337 11.60 -8.38 -1.41
C LEU A 337 13.01 -8.98 -1.31
N GLU A 338 13.14 -10.31 -1.22
CA GLU A 338 14.44 -11.00 -1.25
C GLU A 338 15.18 -10.74 -2.55
N VAL A 339 14.53 -10.87 -3.71
CA VAL A 339 15.13 -10.57 -5.01
C VAL A 339 15.59 -9.10 -5.09
N LEU A 340 14.76 -8.18 -4.60
CA LEU A 340 15.13 -6.76 -4.58
C LEU A 340 16.29 -6.48 -3.63
N TYR A 341 16.30 -7.10 -2.45
CA TYR A 341 17.37 -6.96 -1.46
C TYR A 341 18.71 -7.43 -2.00
N ASP A 342 18.73 -8.59 -2.66
CA ASP A 342 19.94 -9.16 -3.24
C ASP A 342 20.51 -8.29 -4.36
N ALA A 343 19.61 -7.65 -5.15
CA ALA A 343 19.99 -6.75 -6.24
C ALA A 343 20.40 -5.34 -5.74
N ALA A 344 19.71 -4.81 -4.71
CA ALA A 344 19.89 -3.46 -4.19
C ALA A 344 19.28 -3.37 -2.78
N PRO A 345 20.04 -3.60 -1.68
CA PRO A 345 19.53 -3.60 -0.30
C PRO A 345 18.75 -2.33 0.07
N GLU A 346 19.14 -1.17 -0.48
CA GLU A 346 18.46 0.10 -0.23
C GLU A 346 17.00 0.12 -0.75
N SER A 347 16.67 -0.73 -1.73
CA SER A 347 15.33 -0.85 -2.31
C SER A 347 14.27 -1.26 -1.29
N VAL A 348 14.67 -2.01 -0.27
CA VAL A 348 13.81 -2.51 0.82
C VAL A 348 14.07 -1.79 2.15
N GLY A 349 14.89 -0.73 2.14
CA GLY A 349 15.25 0.04 3.34
C GLY A 349 16.47 -0.48 4.08
N GLY A 350 17.32 -1.27 3.42
CA GLY A 350 18.62 -1.77 3.92
C GLY A 350 18.55 -3.09 4.69
N THR A 351 17.36 -3.55 5.07
CA THR A 351 17.14 -4.80 5.81
C THR A 351 15.82 -5.42 5.37
N LEU A 352 15.78 -6.74 5.20
CA LEU A 352 14.52 -7.45 4.98
C LEU A 352 13.65 -7.37 6.25
N PRO A 353 12.34 -7.15 6.11
CA PRO A 353 11.42 -7.20 7.24
C PRO A 353 11.37 -8.59 7.89
N ASP A 354 11.06 -8.63 9.18
CA ASP A 354 10.78 -9.86 9.90
C ASP A 354 9.30 -10.30 9.79
N ASP A 355 8.93 -11.37 10.49
CA ASP A 355 7.58 -11.94 10.44
C ASP A 355 6.49 -10.98 10.93
N ALA A 356 6.82 -10.00 11.78
CA ALA A 356 5.85 -9.01 12.28
C ALA A 356 5.39 -8.03 11.19
N PHE A 357 6.11 -7.95 10.09
CA PHE A 357 5.71 -7.18 8.91
C PHE A 357 4.42 -7.69 8.25
N TYR A 358 4.10 -8.97 8.41
CA TYR A 358 2.99 -9.61 7.72
C TYR A 358 1.81 -9.77 8.68
N TYR A 359 0.70 -9.11 8.37
CA TYR A 359 -0.55 -9.29 9.12
C TYR A 359 -1.05 -10.74 9.00
N SER A 360 -1.36 -11.34 10.14
CA SER A 360 -2.04 -12.63 10.25
C SER A 360 -3.29 -12.49 11.12
N GLU A 361 -4.42 -12.99 10.62
CA GLU A 361 -5.70 -13.04 11.36
C GLU A 361 -5.61 -13.97 12.59
#